data_17e87d8b906220c607572e70d871286b
#
_entry.id   17e87d8b906220c607572e70d871286b
#
_cell.length_a   1.000
_cell.length_b   1.000
_cell.length_c   1.000
_cell.angle_alpha   90.00
_cell.angle_beta   90.00
_cell.angle_gamma   90.00
#
_symmetry.space_group_name_H-M   'P 1'
#
loop_
_entity.id
_entity.type
_entity.pdbx_description
1 polymer ?
#
loop_
_entity_poly.entity_id
_entity_poly.type
_entity_poly.pdbx_seq_one_letter_code
_entity_poly.pdbx_strand_id
1 'polypeptide(L)'
;MNIMLIGIKFYENIEKHLIEICILNSLNKIPYENVESKFKEIILNYNEVVPLLPSILAIRNLKVPIFNVEDRSSKTINFSKSSFNIDEIIEFSKNTGLLDLFTKIDDLYSYLLGTEVGLDTNARKNRSGHIFEDAVGTLLEEKINNLKEFHIVKEDKNVDIHRNKRFDFVIYKNNIPRVVFECNFYNDTGSKPIEVAHAYANLQKDIDNSNLIFIWVTDGQGWEKMSHNLMNVAEYIDFIVNYKILDNFICDLLYEL
;
A
#
# COMPACT_ATOMS: atom_id res chain seq x y z
N MET A 1 23.07 -8.05 -21.84
CA MET A 1 21.71 -7.48 -21.84
C MET A 1 21.79 -6.11 -22.51
N ASN A 2 21.10 -5.91 -23.61
CA ASN A 2 21.29 -4.74 -24.49
C ASN A 2 20.52 -3.54 -23.88
N ILE A 3 21.21 -2.63 -23.22
CA ILE A 3 20.67 -1.43 -22.56
C ILE A 3 19.86 -0.56 -23.54
N MET A 4 20.24 -0.56 -24.83
CA MET A 4 19.56 0.17 -25.89
C MET A 4 18.13 -0.34 -26.17
N LEU A 5 17.86 -1.65 -25.98
CA LEU A 5 16.53 -2.25 -26.16
C LEU A 5 15.55 -1.91 -25.02
N ILE A 6 16.04 -1.59 -23.82
CA ILE A 6 15.22 -1.22 -22.68
C ILE A 6 14.62 0.18 -22.90
N GLY A 7 15.41 1.16 -23.35
CA GLY A 7 14.96 2.51 -23.65
C GLY A 7 13.87 2.55 -24.73
N ILE A 8 14.05 1.81 -25.82
CA ILE A 8 13.07 1.72 -26.92
C ILE A 8 11.73 1.17 -26.42
N LYS A 9 11.74 0.16 -25.56
CA LYS A 9 10.53 -0.46 -25.03
C LYS A 9 9.71 0.46 -24.11
N PHE A 10 10.36 1.41 -23.43
CA PHE A 10 9.66 2.43 -22.63
C PHE A 10 8.98 3.48 -23.53
N TYR A 11 9.66 3.95 -24.56
CA TYR A 11 9.06 4.85 -25.55
C TYR A 11 7.83 4.24 -26.22
N GLU A 12 7.93 3.02 -26.73
CA GLU A 12 6.83 2.33 -27.40
C GLU A 12 5.59 2.16 -26.50
N ASN A 13 5.77 1.99 -25.19
CA ASN A 13 4.65 1.87 -24.27
C ASN A 13 3.91 3.20 -24.07
N ILE A 14 4.62 4.31 -24.04
CA ILE A 14 4.03 5.65 -23.86
C ILE A 14 3.44 6.17 -25.17
N GLU A 15 4.11 5.93 -26.31
CA GLU A 15 3.63 6.37 -27.63
C GLU A 15 2.27 5.80 -28.01
N LYS A 16 1.91 4.64 -27.49
CA LYS A 16 0.57 4.05 -27.67
C LYS A 16 -0.55 4.88 -27.06
N HIS A 17 -0.22 5.77 -26.13
CA HIS A 17 -1.17 6.56 -25.34
C HIS A 17 -1.04 8.07 -25.58
N LEU A 18 -0.46 8.48 -26.70
CA LEU A 18 -0.24 9.90 -27.01
C LEU A 18 -1.53 10.73 -27.02
N ILE A 19 -2.61 10.15 -27.52
CA ILE A 19 -3.92 10.84 -27.58
C ILE A 19 -4.46 11.04 -26.17
N GLU A 20 -4.48 10.00 -25.36
CA GLU A 20 -4.94 10.02 -23.97
C GLU A 20 -4.08 10.97 -23.12
N ILE A 21 -2.76 10.99 -23.36
CA ILE A 21 -1.83 11.91 -22.70
C ILE A 21 -2.17 13.35 -23.06
N CYS A 22 -2.40 13.65 -24.35
CA CYS A 22 -2.78 15.00 -24.80
C CYS A 22 -4.10 15.47 -24.18
N ILE A 23 -5.09 14.59 -24.09
CA ILE A 23 -6.39 14.88 -23.48
C ILE A 23 -6.19 15.21 -21.99
N LEU A 24 -5.49 14.37 -21.24
CA LEU A 24 -5.24 14.57 -19.80
C LEU A 24 -4.33 15.79 -19.54
N ASN A 25 -3.39 16.07 -20.44
CA ASN A 25 -2.49 17.22 -20.32
C ASN A 25 -3.24 18.56 -20.38
N SER A 26 -4.46 18.58 -20.90
CA SER A 26 -5.31 19.78 -20.89
C SER A 26 -5.71 20.20 -19.46
N LEU A 27 -5.59 19.32 -18.46
CA LEU A 27 -5.90 19.61 -17.07
C LEU A 27 -4.87 20.52 -16.39
N ASN A 28 -3.63 20.60 -16.91
CA ASN A 28 -2.58 21.41 -16.31
C ASN A 28 -2.87 22.93 -16.28
N LYS A 29 -3.79 23.39 -17.14
CA LYS A 29 -4.19 24.80 -17.27
C LYS A 29 -5.48 25.13 -16.55
N ILE A 30 -6.07 24.13 -15.89
CA ILE A 30 -7.35 24.31 -15.20
C ILE A 30 -7.09 24.81 -13.78
N PRO A 31 -7.80 25.87 -13.30
CA PRO A 31 -7.77 26.23 -11.89
C PRO A 31 -8.15 25.06 -11.00
N TYR A 32 -7.47 24.92 -9.86
CA TYR A 32 -7.59 23.77 -8.97
C TYR A 32 -9.06 23.47 -8.58
N GLU A 33 -9.85 24.51 -8.31
CA GLU A 33 -11.26 24.41 -7.98
C GLU A 33 -12.14 23.78 -9.07
N ASN A 34 -11.68 23.81 -10.32
CA ASN A 34 -12.40 23.28 -11.48
C ASN A 34 -11.86 21.95 -12.01
N VAL A 35 -10.72 21.49 -11.47
CA VAL A 35 -10.03 20.29 -11.98
C VAL A 35 -10.92 19.05 -11.87
N GLU A 36 -11.59 18.83 -10.75
CA GLU A 36 -12.44 17.65 -10.56
C GLU A 36 -13.60 17.60 -11.57
N SER A 37 -14.29 18.71 -11.75
CA SER A 37 -15.41 18.78 -12.71
C SER A 37 -14.93 18.55 -14.15
N LYS A 38 -13.78 19.12 -14.51
CA LYS A 38 -13.20 18.94 -15.85
C LYS A 38 -12.64 17.53 -16.05
N PHE A 39 -12.06 16.94 -15.04
CA PHE A 39 -11.60 15.55 -15.07
C PHE A 39 -12.78 14.59 -15.26
N LYS A 40 -13.89 14.80 -14.54
CA LYS A 40 -15.13 14.03 -14.73
C LYS A 40 -15.69 14.16 -16.15
N GLU A 41 -15.71 15.37 -16.71
CA GLU A 41 -16.11 15.62 -18.09
C GLU A 41 -15.22 14.85 -19.08
N ILE A 42 -13.90 14.86 -18.87
CA ILE A 42 -12.94 14.13 -19.71
C ILE A 42 -13.22 12.62 -19.66
N ILE A 43 -13.40 12.02 -18.49
CA ILE A 43 -13.68 10.57 -18.38
C ILE A 43 -14.99 10.20 -19.09
N LEU A 44 -16.02 11.04 -18.99
CA LEU A 44 -17.32 10.81 -19.63
C LEU A 44 -17.24 10.86 -21.15
N ASN A 45 -16.43 11.78 -21.69
CA ASN A 45 -16.34 11.97 -23.14
C ASN A 45 -15.23 11.15 -23.80
N TYR A 46 -14.18 10.78 -23.05
CA TYR A 46 -12.96 10.11 -23.50
C TYR A 46 -12.55 9.01 -22.53
N ASN A 47 -13.36 7.97 -22.44
CA ASN A 47 -13.11 6.87 -21.49
C ASN A 47 -11.81 6.08 -21.76
N GLU A 48 -11.18 6.30 -22.92
CA GLU A 48 -9.86 5.79 -23.28
C GLU A 48 -8.76 6.23 -22.30
N VAL A 49 -8.93 7.36 -21.63
CA VAL A 49 -7.95 7.88 -20.66
C VAL A 49 -7.90 7.05 -19.38
N VAL A 50 -8.98 6.35 -19.03
CA VAL A 50 -9.10 5.63 -17.75
C VAL A 50 -8.01 4.59 -17.54
N PRO A 51 -7.65 3.75 -18.51
CA PRO A 51 -6.55 2.78 -18.33
C PRO A 51 -5.18 3.41 -18.09
N LEU A 52 -4.98 4.68 -18.46
CA LEU A 52 -3.71 5.36 -18.28
C LEU A 52 -3.53 5.92 -16.85
N LEU A 53 -4.63 6.20 -16.13
CA LEU A 53 -4.60 6.87 -14.83
C LEU A 53 -3.72 6.16 -13.79
N PRO A 54 -3.77 4.83 -13.63
CA PRO A 54 -2.88 4.15 -12.68
C PRO A 54 -1.40 4.35 -13.00
N SER A 55 -1.03 4.43 -14.30
CA SER A 55 0.36 4.59 -14.72
C SER A 55 0.95 5.95 -14.30
N ILE A 56 0.12 6.99 -14.18
CA ILE A 56 0.54 8.31 -13.68
C ILE A 56 1.00 8.22 -12.22
N LEU A 57 0.41 7.32 -11.45
CA LEU A 57 0.83 7.00 -10.08
C LEU A 57 1.83 5.83 -10.03
N ALA A 58 2.43 5.48 -11.16
CA ALA A 58 3.36 4.37 -11.31
C ALA A 58 2.77 2.99 -10.95
N ILE A 59 1.48 2.80 -11.09
CA ILE A 59 0.76 1.55 -10.92
C ILE A 59 0.55 0.92 -12.31
N ARG A 60 0.99 -0.32 -12.51
CA ARG A 60 0.87 -1.02 -13.81
C ARG A 60 -0.41 -1.81 -13.99
N ASN A 61 -1.06 -2.18 -12.90
CA ASN A 61 -2.25 -3.00 -12.92
C ASN A 61 -3.49 -2.13 -13.12
N LEU A 62 -4.39 -2.57 -13.99
CA LEU A 62 -5.69 -1.92 -14.18
C LEU A 62 -6.69 -2.24 -13.06
N LYS A 63 -6.45 -3.29 -12.29
CA LYS A 63 -7.16 -3.60 -11.06
C LYS A 63 -6.29 -3.17 -9.89
N VAL A 64 -6.66 -2.06 -9.27
CA VAL A 64 -5.88 -1.43 -8.20
C VAL A 64 -6.55 -1.72 -6.87
N PRO A 65 -5.94 -2.56 -6.03
CA PRO A 65 -6.42 -2.74 -4.67
C PRO A 65 -6.18 -1.44 -3.90
N ILE A 66 -7.22 -0.96 -3.25
CA ILE A 66 -7.15 0.17 -2.33
C ILE A 66 -7.62 -0.27 -0.96
N PHE A 67 -7.05 0.37 0.02
CA PHE A 67 -7.41 0.24 1.40
C PHE A 67 -8.19 1.49 1.82
N ASN A 68 -9.46 1.32 2.24
CA ASN A 68 -10.23 2.43 2.77
C ASN A 68 -10.02 2.49 4.29
N VAL A 69 -9.40 3.58 4.74
CA VAL A 69 -9.09 3.79 6.16
C VAL A 69 -10.35 4.05 6.98
N GLU A 70 -11.40 4.66 6.37
CA GLU A 70 -12.62 5.04 7.07
C GLU A 70 -13.48 3.83 7.43
N ASP A 71 -13.74 2.93 6.46
CA ASP A 71 -14.55 1.73 6.66
C ASP A 71 -13.72 0.46 6.92
N ARG A 72 -12.37 0.61 6.91
CA ARG A 72 -11.39 -0.45 7.18
C ARG A 72 -11.55 -1.67 6.27
N SER A 73 -12.00 -1.42 5.06
CA SER A 73 -12.18 -2.45 4.04
C SER A 73 -11.14 -2.33 2.93
N SER A 74 -10.81 -3.46 2.31
CA SER A 74 -10.09 -3.45 1.04
C SER A 74 -11.09 -3.59 -0.10
N LYS A 75 -10.99 -2.71 -1.10
CA LYS A 75 -11.73 -2.85 -2.36
C LYS A 75 -10.77 -2.77 -3.54
N THR A 76 -11.18 -3.30 -4.67
CA THR A 76 -10.40 -3.22 -5.91
C THR A 76 -11.10 -2.29 -6.88
N ILE A 77 -10.43 -1.21 -7.27
CA ILE A 77 -10.91 -0.31 -8.32
C ILE A 77 -10.46 -0.84 -9.67
N ASN A 78 -11.40 -0.89 -10.62
CA ASN A 78 -11.14 -1.34 -11.98
C ASN A 78 -10.99 -0.16 -12.94
N PHE A 79 -9.82 -0.04 -13.55
CA PHE A 79 -9.49 0.99 -14.54
C PHE A 79 -9.60 0.49 -16.00
N SER A 80 -10.23 -0.66 -16.22
CA SER A 80 -10.45 -1.16 -17.60
C SER A 80 -11.50 -0.32 -18.31
N LYS A 81 -11.24 0.08 -19.56
CA LYS A 81 -12.15 0.89 -20.40
C LYS A 81 -13.59 0.39 -20.42
N SER A 82 -13.80 -0.92 -20.37
CA SER A 82 -15.12 -1.56 -20.53
C SER A 82 -15.93 -1.71 -19.23
N SER A 83 -15.34 -1.48 -18.07
CA SER A 83 -15.97 -1.88 -16.80
C SER A 83 -15.48 -1.09 -15.58
N PHE A 84 -15.22 0.22 -15.74
CA PHE A 84 -14.90 1.10 -14.61
C PHE A 84 -16.17 1.73 -14.02
N ASN A 85 -16.07 2.16 -12.76
CA ASN A 85 -17.06 3.00 -12.09
C ASN A 85 -16.49 4.42 -11.98
N ILE A 86 -17.20 5.40 -12.55
CA ILE A 86 -16.70 6.78 -12.61
C ILE A 86 -16.57 7.42 -11.23
N ASP A 87 -17.50 7.16 -10.32
CA ASP A 87 -17.46 7.77 -8.99
C ASP A 87 -16.30 7.19 -8.16
N GLU A 88 -16.00 5.90 -8.32
CA GLU A 88 -14.80 5.28 -7.72
C GLU A 88 -13.50 5.84 -8.29
N ILE A 89 -13.45 6.13 -9.61
CA ILE A 89 -12.28 6.76 -10.24
C ILE A 89 -12.07 8.17 -9.71
N ILE A 90 -13.14 8.96 -9.57
CA ILE A 90 -13.07 10.32 -9.03
C ILE A 90 -12.60 10.30 -7.57
N GLU A 91 -13.21 9.46 -6.74
CA GLU A 91 -12.83 9.28 -5.34
C GLU A 91 -11.35 8.87 -5.20
N PHE A 92 -10.93 7.88 -5.97
CA PHE A 92 -9.54 7.44 -6.01
C PHE A 92 -8.60 8.59 -6.40
N SER A 93 -8.96 9.36 -7.43
CA SER A 93 -8.11 10.44 -7.95
C SER A 93 -7.96 11.60 -6.95
N LYS A 94 -8.99 11.83 -6.13
CA LYS A 94 -8.93 12.79 -5.00
C LYS A 94 -8.03 12.27 -3.89
N ASN A 95 -8.29 11.06 -3.43
CA ASN A 95 -7.63 10.47 -2.25
C ASN A 95 -6.14 10.18 -2.50
N THR A 96 -5.74 9.91 -3.74
CA THR A 96 -4.33 9.68 -4.11
C THR A 96 -3.57 10.96 -4.48
N GLY A 97 -4.23 12.12 -4.52
CA GLY A 97 -3.63 13.36 -4.99
C GLY A 97 -3.39 13.40 -6.52
N LEU A 98 -4.00 12.50 -7.30
CA LEU A 98 -3.87 12.49 -8.75
C LEU A 98 -4.41 13.78 -9.38
N LEU A 99 -5.51 14.35 -8.84
CA LEU A 99 -6.04 15.63 -9.33
C LEU A 99 -5.07 16.78 -9.07
N ASP A 100 -4.43 16.82 -7.91
CA ASP A 100 -3.41 17.82 -7.58
C ASP A 100 -2.19 17.71 -8.51
N LEU A 101 -1.83 16.48 -8.85
CA LEU A 101 -0.70 16.19 -9.71
C LEU A 101 -0.91 16.76 -11.11
N PHE A 102 -2.11 16.66 -11.68
CA PHE A 102 -2.43 17.26 -12.99
C PHE A 102 -2.24 18.78 -13.03
N THR A 103 -2.48 19.48 -11.93
CA THR A 103 -2.28 20.94 -11.87
C THR A 103 -0.82 21.35 -11.74
N LYS A 104 0.08 20.42 -11.41
CA LYS A 104 1.51 20.66 -11.15
C LYS A 104 2.43 20.13 -12.24
N ILE A 105 1.93 19.25 -13.11
CA ILE A 105 2.69 18.67 -14.21
C ILE A 105 2.54 19.58 -15.44
N ASP A 106 3.64 20.15 -15.92
CA ASP A 106 3.63 20.98 -17.14
C ASP A 106 3.49 20.13 -18.42
N ASP A 107 4.11 18.96 -18.45
CA ASP A 107 4.06 18.01 -19.55
C ASP A 107 3.94 16.58 -19.07
N LEU A 108 2.75 16.01 -19.25
CA LEU A 108 2.42 14.65 -18.81
C LEU A 108 3.22 13.59 -19.57
N TYR A 109 3.60 13.84 -20.82
CA TYR A 109 4.42 12.90 -21.59
C TYR A 109 5.81 12.74 -20.95
N SER A 110 6.51 13.84 -20.71
CA SER A 110 7.82 13.82 -20.06
C SER A 110 7.75 13.25 -18.64
N TYR A 111 6.69 13.56 -17.91
CA TYR A 111 6.44 12.99 -16.58
C TYR A 111 6.30 11.46 -16.62
N LEU A 112 5.47 10.94 -17.52
CA LEU A 112 5.27 9.49 -17.67
C LEU A 112 6.55 8.80 -18.15
N LEU A 113 7.30 9.40 -19.06
CA LEU A 113 8.59 8.88 -19.50
C LEU A 113 9.57 8.80 -18.34
N GLY A 114 9.68 9.86 -17.52
CA GLY A 114 10.49 9.86 -16.31
C GLY A 114 10.05 8.81 -15.30
N THR A 115 8.75 8.64 -15.17
CA THR A 115 8.15 7.61 -14.29
C THR A 115 8.48 6.20 -14.75
N GLU A 116 8.41 5.92 -16.05
CA GLU A 116 8.75 4.59 -16.60
C GLU A 116 10.26 4.29 -16.52
N VAL A 117 11.11 5.28 -16.78
CA VAL A 117 12.57 5.14 -16.71
C VAL A 117 13.08 5.10 -15.27
N GLY A 118 12.52 5.94 -14.39
CA GLY A 118 13.00 6.13 -13.02
C GLY A 118 12.47 5.15 -11.99
N LEU A 119 11.43 4.38 -12.32
CA LEU A 119 10.82 3.45 -11.39
C LEU A 119 11.44 2.05 -11.52
N ASP A 120 12.42 1.80 -10.68
CA ASP A 120 12.86 0.44 -10.39
C ASP A 120 11.65 -0.41 -9.91
N THR A 121 11.59 -1.65 -10.39
CA THR A 121 10.54 -2.62 -10.08
C THR A 121 10.37 -2.82 -8.55
N ASN A 122 11.43 -2.61 -7.79
CA ASN A 122 11.45 -2.70 -6.34
C ASN A 122 10.75 -1.51 -5.66
N ALA A 123 10.92 -0.29 -6.16
CA ALA A 123 10.26 0.90 -5.59
C ALA A 123 8.73 0.84 -5.70
N ARG A 124 8.21 0.20 -6.76
CA ARG A 124 6.75 0.01 -6.95
C ARG A 124 6.16 -1.03 -6.00
N LYS A 125 6.87 -2.13 -5.79
CA LYS A 125 6.44 -3.20 -4.86
C LYS A 125 6.41 -2.72 -3.42
N ASN A 126 7.28 -1.79 -3.08
CA ASN A 126 7.38 -1.25 -1.72
C ASN A 126 6.27 -0.25 -1.39
N ARG A 127 5.65 0.43 -2.39
CA ARG A 127 4.59 1.43 -2.11
C ARG A 127 3.35 0.85 -1.44
N SER A 128 2.81 -0.25 -1.93
CA SER A 128 1.63 -0.87 -1.31
C SER A 128 1.92 -1.34 0.12
N GLY A 129 3.15 -1.81 0.37
CA GLY A 129 3.64 -2.14 1.70
C GLY A 129 3.67 -0.93 2.62
N HIS A 130 4.25 0.19 2.17
CA HIS A 130 4.31 1.43 2.97
C HIS A 130 2.94 2.04 3.25
N ILE A 131 2.04 2.07 2.25
CA ILE A 131 0.66 2.56 2.47
C ILE A 131 -0.06 1.73 3.52
N PHE A 132 0.10 0.41 3.48
CA PHE A 132 -0.49 -0.48 4.46
C PHE A 132 0.12 -0.30 5.85
N GLU A 133 1.45 -0.19 5.93
CA GLU A 133 2.17 0.10 7.16
C GLU A 133 1.72 1.43 7.77
N ASP A 134 1.59 2.51 6.97
CA ASP A 134 1.11 3.81 7.45
C ASP A 134 -0.34 3.73 7.96
N ALA A 135 -1.21 2.96 7.29
CA ALA A 135 -2.58 2.74 7.74
C ALA A 135 -2.62 2.00 9.10
N VAL A 136 -1.80 0.96 9.26
CA VAL A 136 -1.65 0.24 10.54
C VAL A 136 -1.14 1.18 11.63
N GLY A 137 -0.11 1.98 11.33
CA GLY A 137 0.43 2.96 12.28
C GLY A 137 -0.62 3.95 12.76
N THR A 138 -1.40 4.52 11.84
CA THR A 138 -2.50 5.45 12.17
C THR A 138 -3.54 4.78 13.07
N LEU A 139 -3.94 3.54 12.76
CA LEU A 139 -4.87 2.78 13.59
C LEU A 139 -4.33 2.57 15.01
N LEU A 140 -3.07 2.15 15.13
CA LEU A 140 -2.45 1.91 16.43
C LEU A 140 -2.35 3.20 17.25
N GLU A 141 -1.96 4.33 16.62
CA GLU A 141 -1.91 5.65 17.26
C GLU A 141 -3.29 6.09 17.77
N GLU A 142 -4.35 5.92 16.98
CA GLU A 142 -5.73 6.22 17.37
C GLU A 142 -6.16 5.43 18.62
N LYS A 143 -5.81 4.13 18.68
CA LYS A 143 -6.20 3.25 19.79
C LYS A 143 -5.49 3.57 21.10
N ILE A 144 -4.23 4.00 21.06
CA ILE A 144 -3.47 4.34 22.27
C ILE A 144 -3.58 5.80 22.69
N ASN A 145 -4.10 6.69 21.84
CA ASN A 145 -4.09 8.16 22.05
C ASN A 145 -4.64 8.60 23.43
N ASN A 146 -5.60 7.88 23.98
CA ASN A 146 -6.19 8.17 25.28
C ASN A 146 -5.58 7.37 26.44
N LEU A 147 -4.61 6.50 26.18
CA LEU A 147 -3.99 5.61 27.14
C LEU A 147 -2.60 6.17 27.55
N LYS A 148 -2.55 6.96 28.62
CA LYS A 148 -1.33 7.70 29.04
C LYS A 148 -0.11 6.82 29.32
N GLU A 149 -0.34 5.57 29.66
CA GLU A 149 0.71 4.58 29.97
C GLU A 149 1.31 3.94 28.71
N PHE A 150 0.67 4.11 27.53
CA PHE A 150 1.13 3.53 26.29
C PHE A 150 1.71 4.59 25.35
N HIS A 151 2.72 4.21 24.59
CA HIS A 151 3.20 4.96 23.43
C HIS A 151 3.69 3.99 22.35
N ILE A 152 3.71 4.45 21.11
CA ILE A 152 4.17 3.68 19.95
C ILE A 152 5.46 4.27 19.40
N VAL A 153 6.36 3.39 18.97
CA VAL A 153 7.59 3.75 18.25
C VAL A 153 7.58 3.05 16.91
N LYS A 154 7.74 3.83 15.84
CA LYS A 154 7.87 3.34 14.47
C LYS A 154 9.32 2.99 14.18
N GLU A 155 9.55 1.92 13.40
CA GLU A 155 10.88 1.46 12.98
C GLU A 155 11.87 1.26 14.13
N ASP A 156 11.41 0.69 15.23
CA ASP A 156 12.21 0.56 16.46
C ASP A 156 13.29 -0.54 16.34
N LYS A 157 14.49 -0.20 16.82
CA LYS A 157 15.67 -1.08 16.89
C LYS A 157 16.11 -1.38 18.32
N ASN A 158 15.42 -0.83 19.31
CA ASN A 158 15.85 -0.87 20.70
C ASN A 158 15.26 -2.06 21.47
N VAL A 159 14.43 -2.87 20.84
CA VAL A 159 13.88 -4.07 21.45
C VAL A 159 14.98 -5.12 21.54
N ASP A 160 15.31 -5.51 22.77
CA ASP A 160 16.33 -6.53 23.02
C ASP A 160 15.76 -7.93 22.79
N ILE A 161 15.97 -8.40 21.58
CA ILE A 161 15.79 -9.81 21.18
C ILE A 161 17.10 -10.31 20.55
N HIS A 162 17.29 -11.61 20.49
CA HIS A 162 18.53 -12.28 20.05
C HIS A 162 19.07 -11.85 18.66
N ARG A 163 18.35 -10.99 17.95
CA ARG A 163 18.72 -10.42 16.65
C ARG A 163 18.49 -8.92 16.70
N ASN A 164 19.46 -8.15 16.25
CA ASN A 164 19.29 -6.69 16.01
C ASN A 164 18.23 -6.48 14.92
N LYS A 165 16.96 -6.76 15.25
CA LYS A 165 15.84 -6.60 14.34
C LYS A 165 15.16 -5.25 14.56
N ARG A 166 14.85 -4.57 13.46
CA ARG A 166 13.97 -3.42 13.44
C ARG A 166 12.55 -3.92 13.23
N PHE A 167 11.65 -3.55 14.13
CA PHE A 167 10.22 -3.79 13.98
C PHE A 167 9.52 -2.59 13.35
N ASP A 168 8.49 -2.84 12.57
CA ASP A 168 7.71 -1.77 11.94
C ASP A 168 7.06 -0.90 13.01
N PHE A 169 6.48 -1.50 14.05
CA PHE A 169 5.97 -0.78 15.23
C PHE A 169 6.25 -1.54 16.52
N VAL A 170 6.44 -0.77 17.61
CA VAL A 170 6.52 -1.30 18.96
C VAL A 170 5.62 -0.49 19.88
N ILE A 171 4.74 -1.16 20.62
CA ILE A 171 3.95 -0.54 21.68
C ILE A 171 4.69 -0.76 23.02
N TYR A 172 4.92 0.33 23.70
CA TYR A 172 5.49 0.39 25.03
C TYR A 172 4.39 0.66 26.05
N LYS A 173 4.43 -0.05 27.20
CA LYS A 173 3.66 0.30 28.39
C LYS A 173 4.64 0.73 29.50
N ASN A 174 4.50 1.96 30.01
CA ASN A 174 5.40 2.53 31.03
C ASN A 174 6.90 2.45 30.62
N ASN A 175 7.21 2.74 29.36
CA ASN A 175 8.54 2.65 28.73
C ASN A 175 9.13 1.22 28.63
N ILE A 176 8.33 0.20 28.85
CA ILE A 176 8.71 -1.21 28.67
C ILE A 176 8.06 -1.70 27.37
N PRO A 177 8.82 -2.27 26.41
CA PRO A 177 8.25 -2.82 25.18
C PRO A 177 7.35 -4.02 25.52
N ARG A 178 6.16 -4.05 24.96
CA ARG A 178 5.17 -5.10 25.23
C ARG A 178 4.69 -5.79 23.97
N VAL A 179 4.45 -5.04 22.90
CA VAL A 179 3.93 -5.61 21.64
C VAL A 179 4.79 -5.13 20.48
N VAL A 180 5.19 -6.05 19.64
CA VAL A 180 5.96 -5.79 18.41
C VAL A 180 5.15 -6.20 17.18
N PHE A 181 5.22 -5.39 16.13
CA PHE A 181 4.45 -5.57 14.92
C PHE A 181 5.34 -5.65 13.69
N GLU A 182 4.97 -6.53 12.77
CA GLU A 182 5.43 -6.59 11.39
C GLU A 182 4.25 -6.48 10.45
N CYS A 183 4.36 -5.65 9.42
CA CYS A 183 3.28 -5.33 8.50
C CYS A 183 3.63 -5.72 7.08
N ASN A 184 2.77 -6.48 6.40
CA ASN A 184 3.00 -6.83 5.01
C ASN A 184 1.69 -6.84 4.21
N PHE A 185 1.74 -6.26 3.01
CA PHE A 185 0.62 -6.29 2.07
C PHE A 185 1.01 -7.02 0.78
N TYR A 186 0.26 -8.06 0.43
CA TYR A 186 0.55 -8.89 -0.74
C TYR A 186 -0.57 -8.86 -1.77
N ASN A 187 -0.33 -8.18 -2.89
CA ASN A 187 -1.25 -8.15 -4.03
C ASN A 187 -1.21 -9.40 -4.88
N ASP A 188 -0.02 -10.01 -4.98
CA ASP A 188 0.26 -11.15 -5.86
C ASP A 188 0.82 -12.33 -5.09
N THR A 189 0.72 -13.51 -5.69
CA THR A 189 1.35 -14.74 -5.21
C THR A 189 2.84 -14.76 -5.55
N GLY A 190 3.63 -15.50 -4.76
CA GLY A 190 5.04 -15.70 -5.04
C GLY A 190 5.78 -16.41 -3.90
N SER A 191 7.09 -16.59 -4.04
CA SER A 191 7.93 -17.19 -2.99
C SER A 191 8.13 -16.26 -1.81
N LYS A 192 8.18 -14.95 -2.04
CA LYS A 192 8.46 -13.95 -1.00
C LYS A 192 7.50 -13.99 0.20
N PRO A 193 6.16 -14.04 0.04
CA PRO A 193 5.24 -14.18 1.17
C PRO A 193 5.51 -15.42 2.01
N ILE A 194 5.86 -16.54 1.37
CA ILE A 194 6.14 -17.81 2.04
C ILE A 194 7.45 -17.73 2.83
N GLU A 195 8.50 -17.15 2.23
CA GLU A 195 9.80 -16.92 2.90
C GLU A 195 9.63 -16.01 4.13
N VAL A 196 8.84 -14.95 4.02
CA VAL A 196 8.54 -14.04 5.13
C VAL A 196 7.78 -14.77 6.23
N ALA A 197 6.77 -15.57 5.88
CA ALA A 197 6.00 -16.35 6.84
C ALA A 197 6.88 -17.30 7.65
N HIS A 198 7.81 -18.01 7.00
CA HIS A 198 8.79 -18.86 7.70
C HIS A 198 9.77 -18.05 8.57
N ALA A 199 10.19 -16.87 8.10
CA ALA A 199 11.06 -16.00 8.89
C ALA A 199 10.33 -15.51 10.17
N TYR A 200 9.03 -15.23 10.09
CA TYR A 200 8.24 -14.80 11.24
C TYR A 200 7.92 -15.94 12.20
N ALA A 201 7.72 -17.18 11.72
CA ALA A 201 7.62 -18.34 12.58
C ALA A 201 8.91 -18.58 13.41
N ASN A 202 10.08 -18.28 12.83
CA ASN A 202 11.34 -18.32 13.57
C ASN A 202 11.48 -17.13 14.53
N LEU A 203 10.98 -15.95 14.16
CA LEU A 203 10.94 -14.79 15.04
C LEU A 203 10.04 -15.03 16.26
N GLN A 204 8.89 -15.67 16.08
CA GLN A 204 7.99 -16.04 17.18
C GLN A 204 8.74 -16.85 18.24
N LYS A 205 9.52 -17.85 17.83
CA LYS A 205 10.33 -18.67 18.76
C LYS A 205 11.34 -17.85 19.56
N ASP A 206 11.94 -16.83 18.94
CA ASP A 206 12.87 -15.92 19.64
C ASP A 206 12.09 -15.07 20.66
N ILE A 207 10.85 -14.68 20.35
CA ILE A 207 9.96 -13.86 21.19
C ILE A 207 9.31 -14.68 22.32
N ASP A 208 9.04 -15.95 22.14
CA ASP A 208 8.44 -16.84 23.15
C ASP A 208 9.26 -16.90 24.46
N ASN A 209 10.56 -16.60 24.37
CA ASN A 209 11.46 -16.51 25.53
C ASN A 209 11.54 -15.10 26.15
N SER A 210 10.72 -14.16 25.68
CA SER A 210 10.68 -12.78 26.16
C SER A 210 9.29 -12.45 26.74
N ASN A 211 9.15 -11.25 27.31
CA ASN A 211 7.87 -10.71 27.76
C ASN A 211 7.18 -9.88 26.66
N LEU A 212 7.43 -10.21 25.39
CA LEU A 212 6.88 -9.52 24.24
C LEU A 212 5.76 -10.34 23.61
N ILE A 213 4.83 -9.65 22.99
CA ILE A 213 3.79 -10.25 22.12
C ILE A 213 4.15 -9.85 20.68
N PHE A 214 4.22 -10.82 19.79
CA PHE A 214 4.41 -10.59 18.37
C PHE A 214 3.08 -10.64 17.63
N ILE A 215 2.83 -9.62 16.81
CA ILE A 215 1.65 -9.55 15.93
C ILE A 215 2.11 -9.35 14.50
N TRP A 216 1.79 -10.31 13.66
CA TRP A 216 1.94 -10.18 12.22
C TRP A 216 0.66 -9.63 11.60
N VAL A 217 0.69 -8.37 11.15
CA VAL A 217 -0.41 -7.74 10.45
C VAL A 217 -0.20 -7.95 8.95
N THR A 218 -1.07 -8.72 8.32
CA THR A 218 -0.94 -9.01 6.89
C THR A 218 -2.27 -8.99 6.19
N ASP A 219 -2.30 -8.43 4.98
CA ASP A 219 -3.52 -8.32 4.17
C ASP A 219 -3.19 -8.41 2.67
N GLY A 220 -4.22 -8.42 1.84
CA GLY A 220 -4.13 -8.38 0.39
C GLY A 220 -4.60 -9.66 -0.30
N GLN A 221 -5.02 -9.52 -1.55
CA GLN A 221 -5.61 -10.62 -2.35
C GLN A 221 -4.63 -11.77 -2.62
N GLY A 222 -3.33 -11.56 -2.46
CA GLY A 222 -2.32 -12.62 -2.60
C GLY A 222 -2.57 -13.80 -1.67
N TRP A 223 -3.11 -13.55 -0.47
CA TRP A 223 -3.39 -14.60 0.50
C TRP A 223 -4.58 -15.51 0.14
N GLU A 224 -5.55 -15.02 -0.65
CA GLU A 224 -6.66 -15.87 -1.13
C GLU A 224 -6.15 -17.09 -1.89
N LYS A 225 -5.10 -16.89 -2.71
CA LYS A 225 -4.47 -17.95 -3.51
C LYS A 225 -3.39 -18.73 -2.77
N MET A 226 -2.92 -18.23 -1.63
CA MET A 226 -1.85 -18.81 -0.81
C MET A 226 -2.34 -19.24 0.58
N SER A 227 -3.64 -19.34 0.80
CA SER A 227 -4.24 -19.63 2.10
C SER A 227 -3.69 -20.90 2.76
N HIS A 228 -3.42 -21.95 1.99
CA HIS A 228 -2.81 -23.17 2.49
C HIS A 228 -1.42 -22.94 3.09
N ASN A 229 -0.60 -22.11 2.45
CA ASN A 229 0.74 -21.79 2.95
C ASN A 229 0.68 -20.93 4.22
N LEU A 230 -0.28 -20.02 4.31
CA LEU A 230 -0.51 -19.23 5.52
C LEU A 230 -0.95 -20.12 6.68
N MET A 231 -1.87 -21.06 6.44
CA MET A 231 -2.33 -22.01 7.44
C MET A 231 -1.19 -22.86 8.02
N ASN A 232 -0.26 -23.33 7.17
CA ASN A 232 0.89 -24.13 7.61
C ASN A 232 1.82 -23.37 8.56
N VAL A 233 1.85 -22.04 8.48
CA VAL A 233 2.70 -21.18 9.31
C VAL A 233 1.94 -20.65 10.53
N ALA A 234 0.60 -20.55 10.42
CA ALA A 234 -0.26 -20.07 11.51
C ALA A 234 -0.19 -20.93 12.78
N GLU A 235 0.27 -22.18 12.68
CA GLU A 235 0.51 -23.03 13.85
C GLU A 235 1.73 -22.59 14.70
N TYR A 236 2.58 -21.73 14.15
CA TYR A 236 3.85 -21.29 14.76
C TYR A 236 3.89 -19.79 15.09
N ILE A 237 2.81 -19.06 14.84
CA ILE A 237 2.72 -17.62 15.11
C ILE A 237 1.42 -17.36 15.85
N ASP A 238 1.50 -16.81 17.05
CA ASP A 238 0.35 -16.65 17.93
C ASP A 238 -0.72 -15.71 17.37
N PHE A 239 -0.28 -14.62 16.74
CA PHE A 239 -1.19 -13.60 16.21
C PHE A 239 -0.86 -13.25 14.77
N ILE A 240 -1.69 -13.76 13.84
CA ILE A 240 -1.73 -13.34 12.44
C ILE A 240 -3.08 -12.69 12.22
N VAL A 241 -3.09 -11.41 11.93
CA VAL A 241 -4.31 -10.63 11.79
C VAL A 241 -4.31 -9.82 10.50
N ASN A 242 -5.48 -9.62 9.92
CA ASN A 242 -5.66 -8.60 8.91
C ASN A 242 -6.01 -7.26 9.56
N TYR A 243 -6.03 -6.20 8.78
CA TYR A 243 -6.29 -4.86 9.29
C TYR A 243 -7.63 -4.74 10.03
N LYS A 244 -8.69 -5.36 9.51
CA LYS A 244 -10.02 -5.33 10.12
C LYS A 244 -10.07 -6.08 11.46
N ILE A 245 -9.38 -7.21 11.54
CA ILE A 245 -9.27 -7.98 12.77
C ILE A 245 -8.45 -7.19 13.79
N LEU A 246 -7.34 -6.58 13.37
CA LEU A 246 -6.48 -5.76 14.24
C LEU A 246 -7.27 -4.68 14.95
N ASP A 247 -8.16 -3.99 14.24
CA ASP A 247 -8.97 -2.90 14.80
C ASP A 247 -9.81 -3.31 16.02
N ASN A 248 -10.40 -4.48 15.95
CA ASN A 248 -11.20 -5.01 17.05
C ASN A 248 -10.32 -5.62 18.15
N PHE A 249 -9.31 -6.37 17.74
CA PHE A 249 -8.44 -7.15 18.61
C PHE A 249 -7.52 -6.31 19.50
N ILE A 250 -7.00 -5.19 18.96
CA ILE A 250 -5.96 -4.43 19.65
C ILE A 250 -6.45 -3.80 20.97
N CYS A 251 -7.71 -3.37 21.04
CA CYS A 251 -8.27 -2.81 22.26
C CYS A 251 -8.32 -3.83 23.40
N ASP A 252 -8.75 -5.06 23.10
CA ASP A 252 -8.82 -6.14 24.07
C ASP A 252 -7.42 -6.52 24.56
N LEU A 253 -6.47 -6.61 23.64
CA LEU A 253 -5.06 -6.88 23.98
C LEU A 253 -4.46 -5.80 24.90
N LEU A 254 -4.66 -4.52 24.60
CA LEU A 254 -4.14 -3.42 25.42
C LEU A 254 -4.75 -3.39 26.82
N TYR A 255 -5.98 -3.86 26.95
CA TYR A 255 -6.65 -3.98 28.26
C TYR A 255 -6.07 -5.10 29.13
N GLU A 256 -5.59 -6.18 28.51
CA GLU A 256 -4.98 -7.34 29.20
C GLU A 256 -3.51 -7.10 29.59
N LEU A 257 -2.83 -6.12 28.99
CA LEU A 257 -1.43 -5.78 29.27
C LEU A 257 -1.27 -4.99 30.57
#